data_37768e2b12f4ddf6cfe7e677628e9c87
#
_entry.id   37768e2b12f4ddf6cfe7e677628e9c87
#
_cell.length_a   1.000
_cell.length_b   1.000
_cell.length_c   1.000
_cell.angle_alpha   90.00
_cell.angle_beta   90.00
_cell.angle_gamma   90.00
#
_symmetry.space_group_name_H-M   'P 1'
#
loop_
_entity.id
_entity.type
_entity.pdbx_description
1 polymer ?
#
loop_
_entity_poly.entity_id
_entity_poly.type
_entity_poly.pdbx_seq_one_letter_code
_entity_poly.pdbx_strand_id
1 'polypeptide(L)'
;MTTAARKTSTVPQIPKREGVKSGLPEHLAETRSTKLKRIYSELVKEFGAQGWWPLYDIQSRQLIYHPHDFTYPKNEQQAFEIIVGVVLAQRVTWKQAEAALKRLAAPSILDADRIAGITVNTLAEFIHGCGFHNQKAATLKAVTEKWLELKDRYKEMSVGDLRDAFLSVKGIGRESADSILLYALSKPIFIIDEYTRRFLKANFDFAAKDYDACRTFMEDNLERDVRLFQEYHALIIEWGKRNRI
;
A
#
# COMPACT_ATOMS: atom_id res chain seq x y z
N MET A 1 50.93 -72.03 26.40
CA MET A 1 50.10 -70.82 26.84
C MET A 1 50.62 -69.67 26.06
N THR A 2 49.89 -69.28 25.01
CA THR A 2 50.34 -68.27 24.02
C THR A 2 49.47 -67.04 24.15
N THR A 3 50.03 -65.97 24.62
CA THR A 3 49.39 -64.68 24.80
C THR A 3 49.35 -63.86 23.49
N ALA A 4 48.18 -63.60 22.94
CA ALA A 4 47.99 -62.82 21.72
C ALA A 4 48.07 -61.32 22.00
N ALA A 5 48.93 -60.59 21.33
CA ALA A 5 49.06 -59.15 21.38
C ALA A 5 47.98 -58.46 20.54
N ARG A 6 47.20 -57.56 21.15
CA ARG A 6 46.25 -56.70 20.48
C ARG A 6 46.97 -55.55 19.75
N LYS A 7 46.86 -55.49 18.42
CA LYS A 7 47.30 -54.35 17.61
C LYS A 7 46.24 -53.23 17.75
N THR A 8 46.64 -52.10 18.28
CA THR A 8 45.86 -50.84 18.27
C THR A 8 45.99 -50.19 16.91
N SER A 9 44.86 -50.10 16.20
CA SER A 9 44.73 -49.39 14.94
C SER A 9 44.57 -47.89 15.24
N THR A 10 45.56 -47.09 14.83
CA THR A 10 45.52 -45.62 14.88
C THR A 10 44.76 -45.11 13.65
N VAL A 11 43.54 -44.51 13.88
CA VAL A 11 42.76 -43.85 12.85
C VAL A 11 43.42 -42.50 12.51
N PRO A 12 43.67 -42.16 11.24
CA PRO A 12 44.25 -40.86 10.85
C PRO A 12 43.20 -39.75 11.12
N GLN A 13 43.62 -38.73 11.87
CA GLN A 13 42.80 -37.51 12.05
C GLN A 13 42.81 -36.70 10.77
N ILE A 14 41.57 -36.42 10.24
CA ILE A 14 41.33 -35.51 9.13
C ILE A 14 41.58 -34.07 9.63
N PRO A 15 42.42 -33.25 8.96
CA PRO A 15 42.61 -31.85 9.38
C PRO A 15 41.32 -31.08 9.24
N LYS A 16 40.94 -30.35 10.30
CA LYS A 16 39.82 -29.42 10.28
C LYS A 16 40.05 -28.40 9.17
N ARG A 17 39.20 -28.38 8.17
CA ARG A 17 39.16 -27.32 7.16
C ARG A 17 38.85 -26.02 7.88
N GLU A 18 39.81 -25.09 7.89
CA GLU A 18 39.59 -23.70 8.25
C GLU A 18 38.44 -23.15 7.36
N GLY A 19 37.45 -22.54 8.00
CA GLY A 19 36.29 -21.98 7.33
C GLY A 19 36.73 -20.88 6.36
N VAL A 20 36.56 -21.13 5.07
CA VAL A 20 36.65 -20.11 4.04
C VAL A 20 35.50 -19.14 4.34
N LYS A 21 35.82 -17.98 4.90
CA LYS A 21 34.95 -16.84 4.93
C LYS A 21 34.67 -16.46 3.47
N SER A 22 33.53 -16.88 2.92
CA SER A 22 32.99 -16.39 1.65
C SER A 22 32.48 -14.96 1.83
N GLY A 23 33.39 -14.05 2.08
CA GLY A 23 33.17 -12.63 1.97
C GLY A 23 33.23 -12.28 0.49
N LEU A 24 32.09 -12.15 -0.17
CA LEU A 24 32.05 -11.40 -1.42
C LEU A 24 32.60 -9.99 -1.12
N PRO A 25 33.46 -9.44 -2.01
CA PRO A 25 34.01 -8.09 -1.80
C PRO A 25 32.87 -7.08 -1.64
N GLU A 26 32.98 -6.15 -0.70
CA GLU A 26 31.96 -5.14 -0.38
C GLU A 26 31.45 -4.33 -1.59
N HIS A 27 32.22 -4.22 -2.65
CA HIS A 27 31.84 -3.54 -3.89
C HIS A 27 30.89 -4.35 -4.80
N LEU A 28 30.52 -5.58 -4.42
CA LEU A 28 29.52 -6.41 -5.10
C LEU A 28 28.21 -6.54 -4.31
N ALA A 29 28.08 -5.87 -3.17
CA ALA A 29 26.83 -5.87 -2.42
C ALA A 29 25.76 -5.13 -3.22
N GLU A 30 24.62 -5.80 -3.47
CA GLU A 30 23.46 -5.23 -4.16
C GLU A 30 22.98 -3.99 -3.42
N THR A 31 22.85 -2.83 -4.10
CA THR A 31 22.33 -1.61 -3.49
C THR A 31 20.85 -1.77 -3.15
N ARG A 32 20.34 -0.96 -2.21
CA ARG A 32 18.90 -0.94 -1.86
C ARG A 32 18.04 -0.67 -3.09
N SER A 33 18.45 0.29 -3.91
CA SER A 33 17.75 0.64 -5.16
C SER A 33 17.71 -0.53 -6.14
N THR A 34 18.84 -1.19 -6.39
CA THR A 34 18.91 -2.36 -7.29
C THR A 34 18.04 -3.50 -6.76
N LYS A 35 18.09 -3.76 -5.46
CA LYS A 35 17.28 -4.81 -4.81
C LYS A 35 15.79 -4.52 -4.90
N LEU A 36 15.34 -3.27 -4.65
CA LEU A 36 13.95 -2.87 -4.81
C LEU A 36 13.46 -3.08 -6.24
N LYS A 37 14.24 -2.67 -7.24
CA LYS A 37 13.90 -2.85 -8.66
C LYS A 37 13.79 -4.32 -9.05
N ARG A 38 14.72 -5.15 -8.57
CA ARG A 38 14.68 -6.61 -8.81
C ARG A 38 13.42 -7.22 -8.19
N ILE A 39 13.16 -6.93 -6.91
CA ILE A 39 11.97 -7.46 -6.23
C ILE A 39 10.68 -6.99 -6.93
N TYR A 40 10.60 -5.71 -7.33
CA TYR A 40 9.46 -5.22 -8.12
C TYR A 40 9.23 -6.09 -9.36
N SER A 41 10.28 -6.36 -10.13
CA SER A 41 10.18 -7.18 -11.34
C SER A 41 9.75 -8.62 -11.06
N GLU A 42 10.21 -9.20 -9.95
CA GLU A 42 9.81 -10.53 -9.48
C GLU A 42 8.32 -10.54 -9.09
N LEU A 43 7.85 -9.53 -8.36
CA LEU A 43 6.45 -9.41 -7.96
C LEU A 43 5.51 -9.19 -9.17
N VAL A 44 5.90 -8.37 -10.13
CA VAL A 44 5.14 -8.20 -11.39
C VAL A 44 5.04 -9.52 -12.14
N LYS A 45 6.13 -10.29 -12.21
CA LYS A 45 6.13 -11.62 -12.86
C LYS A 45 5.25 -12.62 -12.13
N GLU A 46 5.20 -12.56 -10.80
CA GLU A 46 4.45 -13.51 -9.98
C GLU A 46 2.95 -13.18 -9.91
N PHE A 47 2.59 -11.92 -9.74
CA PHE A 47 1.21 -11.49 -9.46
C PHE A 47 0.54 -10.81 -10.66
N GLY A 48 1.31 -10.41 -11.67
CA GLY A 48 0.80 -9.58 -12.77
C GLY A 48 0.53 -8.13 -12.36
N ALA A 49 0.04 -7.34 -13.31
CA ALA A 49 -0.36 -5.97 -13.05
C ALA A 49 -1.66 -5.92 -12.23
N GLN A 50 -1.69 -5.05 -11.22
CA GLN A 50 -2.76 -5.01 -10.23
C GLN A 50 -3.89 -4.05 -10.60
N GLY A 51 -3.56 -2.89 -11.18
CA GLY A 51 -4.55 -1.92 -11.66
C GLY A 51 -5.37 -1.25 -10.57
N TRP A 52 -4.77 -0.99 -9.39
CA TRP A 52 -5.38 -0.20 -8.35
C TRP A 52 -5.38 1.29 -8.72
N TRP A 53 -6.46 2.00 -8.44
CA TRP A 53 -7.61 1.76 -7.58
C TRP A 53 -8.81 1.35 -8.43
N PRO A 54 -9.61 0.30 -8.03
CA PRO A 54 -10.78 -0.07 -8.81
C PRO A 54 -11.90 0.97 -8.65
N LEU A 55 -12.62 1.21 -9.73
CA LEU A 55 -13.74 2.17 -9.81
C LEU A 55 -15.05 1.46 -10.10
N TYR A 56 -16.15 2.04 -9.59
CA TYR A 56 -17.48 1.48 -9.80
C TYR A 56 -17.97 1.69 -11.23
N ASP A 57 -18.29 0.59 -11.89
CA ASP A 57 -18.95 0.62 -13.19
C ASP A 57 -20.47 0.46 -13.01
N ILE A 58 -21.21 1.46 -13.46
CA ILE A 58 -22.67 1.52 -13.31
C ILE A 58 -23.39 0.44 -14.11
N GLN A 59 -22.81 -0.01 -15.24
CA GLN A 59 -23.41 -1.01 -16.12
C GLN A 59 -23.33 -2.40 -15.51
N SER A 60 -22.12 -2.81 -15.12
CA SER A 60 -21.89 -4.11 -14.49
C SER A 60 -22.23 -4.14 -12.99
N ARG A 61 -22.35 -2.99 -12.35
CA ARG A 61 -22.51 -2.81 -10.89
C ARG A 61 -21.36 -3.45 -10.10
N GLN A 62 -20.15 -3.46 -10.67
CA GLN A 62 -18.95 -4.00 -10.07
C GLN A 62 -17.87 -2.91 -9.94
N LEU A 63 -16.88 -3.18 -9.08
CA LEU A 63 -15.63 -2.43 -9.07
C LEU A 63 -14.69 -3.03 -10.13
N ILE A 64 -14.24 -2.20 -11.05
CA ILE A 64 -13.36 -2.61 -12.14
C ILE A 64 -11.94 -2.13 -11.86
N TYR A 65 -11.01 -3.08 -11.87
CA TYR A 65 -9.58 -2.82 -11.83
C TYR A 65 -9.06 -2.47 -13.21
N HIS A 66 -8.01 -1.66 -13.29
CA HIS A 66 -7.47 -1.14 -14.54
C HIS A 66 -6.00 -1.55 -14.75
N PRO A 67 -5.67 -2.86 -14.81
CA PRO A 67 -4.30 -3.31 -14.98
C PRO A 67 -3.69 -2.74 -16.27
N HIS A 68 -2.47 -2.21 -16.16
CA HIS A 68 -1.73 -1.52 -17.23
C HIS A 68 -2.32 -0.16 -17.69
N ASP A 69 -3.45 0.31 -17.15
CA ASP A 69 -4.01 1.63 -17.47
C ASP A 69 -3.83 2.60 -16.29
N PHE A 70 -2.77 3.38 -16.34
CA PHE A 70 -2.43 4.39 -15.34
C PHE A 70 -3.05 5.77 -15.63
N THR A 71 -4.03 5.85 -16.53
CA THR A 71 -4.74 7.09 -16.82
C THR A 71 -5.88 7.39 -15.83
N TYR A 72 -6.17 6.45 -14.95
CA TYR A 72 -7.16 6.61 -13.89
C TYR A 72 -6.56 7.30 -12.63
N PRO A 73 -7.36 8.15 -11.94
CA PRO A 73 -8.71 8.59 -12.27
C PRO A 73 -8.70 9.57 -13.46
N LYS A 74 -9.73 9.48 -14.34
CA LYS A 74 -9.83 10.33 -15.55
C LYS A 74 -10.49 11.69 -15.27
N ASN A 75 -11.20 11.81 -14.16
CA ASN A 75 -11.92 13.02 -13.78
C ASN A 75 -12.08 13.15 -12.26
N GLU A 76 -12.61 14.28 -11.81
CA GLU A 76 -12.78 14.61 -10.39
C GLU A 76 -13.76 13.68 -9.68
N GLN A 77 -14.79 13.19 -10.38
CA GLN A 77 -15.74 12.24 -9.81
C GLN A 77 -15.05 10.90 -9.46
N GLN A 78 -14.20 10.40 -10.33
CA GLN A 78 -13.43 9.19 -10.06
C GLN A 78 -12.38 9.41 -8.97
N ALA A 79 -11.74 10.58 -8.94
CA ALA A 79 -10.83 10.95 -7.86
C ALA A 79 -11.57 10.97 -6.51
N PHE A 80 -12.76 11.54 -6.46
CA PHE A 80 -13.59 11.56 -5.26
C PHE A 80 -14.02 10.14 -4.84
N GLU A 81 -14.40 9.30 -5.78
CA GLU A 81 -14.72 7.89 -5.50
C GLU A 81 -13.55 7.17 -4.81
N ILE A 82 -12.32 7.38 -5.28
CA ILE A 82 -11.12 6.83 -4.64
C ILE A 82 -10.95 7.39 -3.22
N ILE A 83 -11.15 8.69 -3.01
CA ILE A 83 -11.10 9.31 -1.68
C ILE A 83 -12.07 8.63 -0.71
N VAL A 84 -13.32 8.42 -1.16
CA VAL A 84 -14.34 7.70 -0.38
C VAL A 84 -13.87 6.26 -0.11
N GLY A 85 -13.36 5.56 -1.13
CA GLY A 85 -12.84 4.20 -1.02
C GLY A 85 -11.73 4.08 0.02
N VAL A 86 -10.80 5.03 0.07
CA VAL A 86 -9.71 5.08 1.07
C VAL A 86 -10.28 5.17 2.49
N VAL A 87 -11.26 6.03 2.73
CA VAL A 87 -11.90 6.15 4.06
C VAL A 87 -12.64 4.86 4.43
N LEU A 88 -13.36 4.27 3.49
CA LEU A 88 -14.09 3.02 3.73
C LEU A 88 -13.14 1.84 4.01
N ALA A 89 -11.96 1.81 3.42
CA ALA A 89 -10.97 0.75 3.61
C ALA A 89 -10.25 0.77 4.97
N GLN A 90 -10.34 1.87 5.75
CA GLN A 90 -9.66 1.98 7.03
C GLN A 90 -10.07 0.84 8.00
N ARG A 91 -9.10 0.07 8.48
CA ARG A 91 -9.25 -0.98 9.52
C ARG A 91 -10.32 -2.03 9.24
N VAL A 92 -10.59 -2.33 7.98
CA VAL A 92 -11.55 -3.38 7.57
C VAL A 92 -10.98 -4.17 6.41
N THR A 93 -11.62 -5.30 6.09
CA THR A 93 -11.28 -6.03 4.87
C THR A 93 -11.73 -5.26 3.63
N TRP A 94 -11.01 -5.43 2.51
CA TRP A 94 -11.42 -4.83 1.24
C TRP A 94 -12.86 -5.19 0.85
N LYS A 95 -13.29 -6.43 1.08
CA LYS A 95 -14.67 -6.88 0.83
C LYS A 95 -15.72 -6.03 1.55
N GLN A 96 -15.44 -5.60 2.79
CA GLN A 96 -16.36 -4.73 3.54
C GLN A 96 -16.39 -3.31 2.98
N ALA A 97 -15.23 -2.77 2.61
CA ALA A 97 -15.11 -1.46 1.97
C ALA A 97 -15.83 -1.43 0.61
N GLU A 98 -15.56 -2.43 -0.23
CA GLU A 98 -16.22 -2.62 -1.53
C GLU A 98 -17.74 -2.68 -1.41
N ALA A 99 -18.28 -3.47 -0.48
CA ALA A 99 -19.70 -3.57 -0.25
C ALA A 99 -20.34 -2.22 0.15
N ALA A 100 -19.64 -1.42 0.96
CA ALA A 100 -20.09 -0.08 1.35
C ALA A 100 -20.02 0.90 0.17
N LEU A 101 -18.95 0.85 -0.61
CA LEU A 101 -18.81 1.68 -1.81
C LEU A 101 -19.91 1.41 -2.83
N LYS A 102 -20.23 0.14 -3.11
CA LYS A 102 -21.34 -0.24 -3.99
C LYS A 102 -22.70 0.27 -3.49
N ARG A 103 -22.94 0.29 -2.17
CA ARG A 103 -24.18 0.85 -1.60
C ARG A 103 -24.29 2.36 -1.75
N LEU A 104 -23.18 3.10 -1.76
CA LEU A 104 -23.17 4.52 -2.05
C LEU A 104 -23.32 4.80 -3.55
N ALA A 105 -22.72 3.97 -4.40
CA ALA A 105 -22.71 4.15 -5.84
C ALA A 105 -24.06 3.84 -6.50
N ALA A 106 -24.72 2.74 -6.11
CA ALA A 106 -25.97 2.28 -6.73
C ALA A 106 -27.10 3.33 -6.74
N PRO A 107 -27.41 4.06 -5.63
CA PRO A 107 -28.38 5.14 -5.63
C PRO A 107 -27.78 6.49 -6.07
N SER A 108 -26.59 6.48 -6.66
CA SER A 108 -25.86 7.69 -7.06
C SER A 108 -25.52 8.65 -5.92
N ILE A 109 -25.41 8.15 -4.68
CA ILE A 109 -24.97 8.95 -3.52
C ILE A 109 -23.47 9.24 -3.55
N LEU A 110 -22.69 8.43 -4.26
CA LEU A 110 -21.26 8.57 -4.41
C LEU A 110 -20.90 9.77 -5.30
N ASP A 111 -21.19 10.94 -4.79
CA ASP A 111 -20.99 12.25 -5.41
C ASP A 111 -20.69 13.26 -4.29
N ALA A 112 -19.74 14.20 -4.52
CA ALA A 112 -19.28 15.09 -3.46
C ALA A 112 -20.38 16.02 -2.95
N ASP A 113 -21.16 16.63 -3.85
CA ASP A 113 -22.23 17.55 -3.47
C ASP A 113 -23.37 16.80 -2.76
N ARG A 114 -23.69 15.59 -3.21
CA ARG A 114 -24.71 14.74 -2.57
C ARG A 114 -24.27 14.29 -1.18
N ILE A 115 -23.04 13.81 -1.01
CA ILE A 115 -22.49 13.47 0.32
C ILE A 115 -22.44 14.71 1.21
N ALA A 116 -22.10 15.88 0.68
CA ALA A 116 -22.13 17.13 1.44
C ALA A 116 -23.57 17.51 1.87
N GLY A 117 -24.59 17.18 1.09
CA GLY A 117 -25.99 17.52 1.34
C GLY A 117 -26.71 16.60 2.34
N ILE A 118 -26.28 15.35 2.54
CA ILE A 118 -26.94 14.40 3.45
C ILE A 118 -26.38 14.48 4.87
N THR A 119 -27.17 14.03 5.86
CA THR A 119 -26.72 14.01 7.26
C THR A 119 -25.70 12.90 7.51
N VAL A 120 -24.89 13.05 8.58
CA VAL A 120 -23.93 12.00 9.02
C VAL A 120 -24.67 10.69 9.33
N ASN A 121 -25.86 10.76 9.96
CA ASN A 121 -26.65 9.58 10.30
C ASN A 121 -27.14 8.84 9.04
N THR A 122 -27.67 9.56 8.05
CA THR A 122 -28.08 8.97 6.77
C THR A 122 -26.87 8.34 6.06
N LEU A 123 -25.72 9.01 6.06
CA LEU A 123 -24.51 8.46 5.47
C LEU A 123 -24.04 7.19 6.21
N ALA A 124 -24.12 7.16 7.53
CA ALA A 124 -23.81 5.98 8.34
C ALA A 124 -24.72 4.77 8.02
N GLU A 125 -25.99 5.01 7.72
CA GLU A 125 -26.94 3.97 7.27
C GLU A 125 -26.50 3.36 5.93
N PHE A 126 -26.12 4.18 4.96
CA PHE A 126 -25.62 3.70 3.66
C PHE A 126 -24.38 2.81 3.80
N ILE A 127 -23.47 3.14 4.71
CA ILE A 127 -22.23 2.38 4.92
C ILE A 127 -22.31 1.39 6.09
N HIS A 128 -23.52 1.13 6.61
CA HIS A 128 -23.71 0.13 7.67
C HIS A 128 -23.09 -1.24 7.28
N GLY A 129 -22.46 -1.91 8.25
CA GLY A 129 -21.71 -3.17 7.99
C GLY A 129 -20.27 -2.95 7.52
N CYS A 130 -19.88 -1.74 7.15
CA CYS A 130 -18.48 -1.36 7.04
C CYS A 130 -17.99 -0.95 8.44
N GLY A 131 -17.25 -1.76 9.11
CA GLY A 131 -16.81 -1.53 10.51
C GLY A 131 -16.50 -0.06 10.83
N PHE A 132 -16.84 0.39 12.03
CA PHE A 132 -16.71 1.80 12.45
C PHE A 132 -17.54 2.80 11.62
N HIS A 133 -18.69 2.38 11.07
CA HIS A 133 -19.47 3.14 10.11
C HIS A 133 -19.86 4.55 10.60
N ASN A 134 -20.19 4.76 11.88
CA ASN A 134 -20.49 6.10 12.41
C ASN A 134 -19.28 7.04 12.35
N GLN A 135 -18.09 6.55 12.74
CA GLN A 135 -16.86 7.34 12.66
C GLN A 135 -16.47 7.61 11.20
N LYS A 136 -16.62 6.60 10.32
CA LYS A 136 -16.36 6.76 8.89
C LYS A 136 -17.32 7.72 8.23
N ALA A 137 -18.60 7.72 8.58
CA ALA A 137 -19.58 8.69 8.08
C ALA A 137 -19.18 10.15 8.42
N ALA A 138 -18.75 10.39 9.67
CA ALA A 138 -18.23 11.70 10.06
C ALA A 138 -16.94 12.08 9.29
N THR A 139 -16.02 11.12 9.12
CA THR A 139 -14.79 11.34 8.34
C THR A 139 -15.10 11.59 6.86
N LEU A 140 -16.05 10.84 6.27
CA LEU A 140 -16.50 11.05 4.89
C LEU A 140 -17.07 12.46 4.69
N LYS A 141 -17.88 12.95 5.61
CA LYS A 141 -18.37 14.34 5.55
C LYS A 141 -17.22 15.34 5.55
N ALA A 142 -16.31 15.23 6.51
CA ALA A 142 -15.19 16.15 6.67
C ALA A 142 -14.22 16.09 5.46
N VAL A 143 -13.92 14.90 4.92
CA VAL A 143 -13.06 14.77 3.75
C VAL A 143 -13.74 15.25 2.47
N THR A 144 -15.06 15.12 2.38
CA THR A 144 -15.85 15.67 1.26
C THR A 144 -15.79 17.20 1.25
N GLU A 145 -15.98 17.84 2.41
CA GLU A 145 -15.83 19.30 2.53
C GLU A 145 -14.43 19.75 2.12
N LYS A 146 -13.39 19.03 2.57
CA LYS A 146 -12.02 19.31 2.16
C LYS A 146 -11.81 19.10 0.66
N TRP A 147 -12.37 18.04 0.07
CA TRP A 147 -12.30 17.81 -1.37
C TRP A 147 -12.95 18.95 -2.17
N LEU A 148 -14.13 19.38 -1.80
CA LEU A 148 -14.84 20.51 -2.45
C LEU A 148 -14.04 21.82 -2.37
N GLU A 149 -13.28 22.02 -1.30
CA GLU A 149 -12.35 23.16 -1.17
C GLU A 149 -11.15 23.05 -2.15
N LEU A 150 -10.67 21.83 -2.43
CA LEU A 150 -9.41 21.61 -3.13
C LEU A 150 -9.56 21.23 -4.62
N LYS A 151 -10.71 20.68 -5.04
CA LYS A 151 -10.89 20.02 -6.33
C LYS A 151 -10.50 20.86 -7.55
N ASP A 152 -10.69 22.17 -7.49
CA ASP A 152 -10.38 23.07 -8.61
C ASP A 152 -8.89 23.50 -8.65
N ARG A 153 -8.10 23.26 -7.59
CA ARG A 153 -6.72 23.74 -7.46
C ARG A 153 -5.69 22.67 -7.10
N TYR A 154 -6.09 21.46 -6.75
CA TYR A 154 -5.17 20.42 -6.26
C TYR A 154 -4.04 20.08 -7.25
N LYS A 155 -4.29 20.26 -8.54
CA LYS A 155 -3.28 19.97 -9.59
C LYS A 155 -2.05 20.84 -9.46
N GLU A 156 -2.23 22.09 -9.05
CA GLU A 156 -1.21 23.12 -8.91
C GLU A 156 -0.53 23.11 -7.53
N MET A 157 -1.14 22.42 -6.56
CA MET A 157 -0.61 22.33 -5.20
C MET A 157 0.56 21.36 -5.09
N SER A 158 1.49 21.68 -4.21
CA SER A 158 2.59 20.78 -3.88
C SER A 158 2.10 19.51 -3.15
N VAL A 159 2.91 18.43 -3.20
CA VAL A 159 2.64 17.20 -2.44
C VAL A 159 2.54 17.49 -0.94
N GLY A 160 3.41 18.36 -0.41
CA GLY A 160 3.41 18.74 0.99
C GLY A 160 2.13 19.46 1.40
N ASP A 161 1.73 20.51 0.67
CA ASP A 161 0.52 21.28 0.97
C ASP A 161 -0.74 20.42 0.91
N LEU A 162 -0.85 19.52 -0.09
CA LEU A 162 -1.96 18.58 -0.20
C LEU A 162 -1.97 17.59 0.97
N ARG A 163 -0.81 17.07 1.34
CA ARG A 163 -0.68 16.15 2.46
C ARG A 163 -1.14 16.80 3.76
N ASP A 164 -0.68 18.01 4.04
CA ASP A 164 -1.07 18.76 5.23
C ASP A 164 -2.57 19.10 5.23
N ALA A 165 -3.12 19.46 4.07
CA ALA A 165 -4.55 19.69 3.92
C ALA A 165 -5.39 18.45 4.25
N PHE A 166 -5.03 17.25 3.78
CA PHE A 166 -5.75 16.02 4.14
C PHE A 166 -5.48 15.58 5.57
N LEU A 167 -4.26 15.75 6.09
CA LEU A 167 -3.95 15.43 7.49
C LEU A 167 -4.71 16.33 8.49
N SER A 168 -5.13 17.54 8.10
CA SER A 168 -5.98 18.40 8.93
C SER A 168 -7.40 17.86 9.12
N VAL A 169 -7.83 16.90 8.27
CA VAL A 169 -9.18 16.31 8.34
C VAL A 169 -9.22 15.27 9.46
N LYS A 170 -10.14 15.43 10.40
CA LYS A 170 -10.36 14.47 11.49
C LYS A 170 -10.69 13.07 10.93
N GLY A 171 -9.89 12.09 11.32
CA GLY A 171 -10.03 10.70 10.86
C GLY A 171 -9.17 10.33 9.66
N ILE A 172 -8.43 11.26 9.09
CA ILE A 172 -7.42 11.01 8.05
C ILE A 172 -6.04 10.99 8.70
N GLY A 173 -5.41 9.81 8.72
CA GLY A 173 -4.01 9.63 9.14
C GLY A 173 -3.05 9.64 7.96
N ARG A 174 -1.74 9.49 8.24
CA ARG A 174 -0.67 9.52 7.24
C ARG A 174 -0.90 8.53 6.08
N GLU A 175 -1.24 7.27 6.39
CA GLU A 175 -1.53 6.23 5.40
C GLU A 175 -2.70 6.64 4.48
N SER A 176 -3.81 7.14 5.06
CA SER A 176 -4.97 7.56 4.27
C SER A 176 -4.69 8.82 3.45
N ALA A 177 -3.98 9.80 4.00
CA ALA A 177 -3.57 11.00 3.26
C ALA A 177 -2.70 10.63 2.05
N ASP A 178 -1.67 9.80 2.28
CA ASP A 178 -0.74 9.38 1.24
C ASP A 178 -1.44 8.47 0.20
N SER A 179 -2.43 7.65 0.60
CA SER A 179 -3.27 6.88 -0.33
C SER A 179 -4.13 7.78 -1.21
N ILE A 180 -4.74 8.82 -0.64
CA ILE A 180 -5.49 9.82 -1.42
C ILE A 180 -4.57 10.51 -2.42
N LEU A 181 -3.40 10.97 -1.99
CA LEU A 181 -2.45 11.66 -2.85
C LEU A 181 -1.99 10.77 -4.01
N LEU A 182 -1.62 9.53 -3.74
CA LEU A 182 -1.09 8.62 -4.74
C LEU A 182 -2.17 8.17 -5.73
N TYR A 183 -3.29 7.65 -5.24
CA TYR A 183 -4.30 7.00 -6.08
C TYR A 183 -5.36 7.96 -6.62
N ALA A 184 -5.82 8.94 -5.83
CA ALA A 184 -6.86 9.86 -6.28
C ALA A 184 -6.29 11.10 -6.98
N LEU A 185 -5.14 11.62 -6.53
CA LEU A 185 -4.58 12.88 -7.02
C LEU A 185 -3.35 12.70 -7.91
N SER A 186 -2.92 11.47 -8.15
CA SER A 186 -1.75 11.13 -8.99
C SER A 186 -0.49 11.91 -8.57
N LYS A 187 -0.25 12.01 -7.27
CA LYS A 187 0.96 12.66 -6.71
C LYS A 187 1.97 11.60 -6.29
N PRO A 188 3.26 11.75 -6.61
CA PRO A 188 4.29 10.74 -6.30
C PRO A 188 4.67 10.75 -4.83
N ILE A 189 3.96 10.00 -4.02
CA ILE A 189 4.21 9.73 -2.61
C ILE A 189 4.04 8.24 -2.33
N PHE A 190 4.95 7.63 -1.55
CA PHE A 190 4.86 6.20 -1.26
C PHE A 190 4.02 5.94 -0.01
N ILE A 191 3.14 4.93 -0.07
CA ILE A 191 2.26 4.57 1.04
C ILE A 191 2.93 3.54 1.95
N ILE A 192 2.86 3.76 3.26
CA ILE A 192 3.39 2.85 4.27
C ILE A 192 2.24 2.27 5.09
N ASP A 193 1.71 1.17 4.64
CA ASP A 193 0.75 0.36 5.37
C ASP A 193 1.47 -0.77 6.17
N GLU A 194 0.72 -1.63 6.81
CA GLU A 194 1.26 -2.76 7.56
C GLU A 194 1.97 -3.77 6.63
N TYR A 195 1.49 -3.95 5.40
CA TYR A 195 2.15 -4.84 4.42
C TYR A 195 3.51 -4.28 4.00
N THR A 196 3.60 -2.98 3.75
CA THR A 196 4.85 -2.31 3.41
C THR A 196 5.86 -2.38 4.55
N ARG A 197 5.44 -2.22 5.82
CA ARG A 197 6.32 -2.37 6.98
C ARG A 197 6.90 -3.78 7.08
N ARG A 198 6.06 -4.80 6.91
CA ARG A 198 6.49 -6.21 6.92
C ARG A 198 7.41 -6.53 5.76
N PHE A 199 7.10 -5.98 4.58
CA PHE A 199 7.94 -6.11 3.39
C PHE A 199 9.35 -5.53 3.62
N LEU A 200 9.45 -4.32 4.18
CA LEU A 200 10.73 -3.67 4.49
C LEU A 200 11.52 -4.48 5.53
N LYS A 201 10.87 -4.97 6.57
CA LYS A 201 11.52 -5.82 7.57
C LYS A 201 12.03 -7.12 6.96
N ALA A 202 11.21 -7.83 6.20
CA ALA A 202 11.55 -9.13 5.64
C ALA A 202 12.67 -9.06 4.59
N ASN A 203 12.66 -8.04 3.74
CA ASN A 203 13.58 -7.97 2.61
C ASN A 203 14.82 -7.11 2.88
N PHE A 204 14.77 -6.15 3.81
CA PHE A 204 15.83 -5.17 4.03
C PHE A 204 16.32 -5.11 5.48
N ASP A 205 15.76 -5.94 6.37
CA ASP A 205 15.96 -5.85 7.82
C ASP A 205 15.73 -4.42 8.37
N PHE A 206 14.81 -3.70 7.70
CA PHE A 206 14.46 -2.32 8.02
C PHE A 206 13.14 -2.28 8.79
N ALA A 207 13.23 -2.01 10.09
CA ALA A 207 12.10 -2.03 11.03
C ALA A 207 11.90 -0.67 11.73
N ALA A 208 11.91 0.43 10.97
CA ALA A 208 11.63 1.74 11.54
C ALA A 208 10.17 1.82 12.04
N LYS A 209 9.98 2.33 13.26
CA LYS A 209 8.65 2.58 13.83
C LYS A 209 7.99 3.82 13.21
N ASP A 210 8.81 4.79 12.84
CA ASP A 210 8.32 6.02 12.21
C ASP A 210 7.84 5.79 10.78
N TYR A 211 6.66 6.32 10.47
CA TYR A 211 6.04 6.24 9.16
C TYR A 211 6.89 6.92 8.09
N ASP A 212 7.32 8.16 8.37
CA ASP A 212 8.04 8.97 7.37
C ASP A 212 9.45 8.40 7.11
N ALA A 213 10.10 7.76 8.10
CA ALA A 213 11.36 7.04 7.86
C ALA A 213 11.19 5.87 6.89
N CYS A 214 10.09 5.10 7.00
CA CYS A 214 9.77 4.02 6.04
C CYS A 214 9.48 4.60 4.64
N ARG A 215 8.74 5.70 4.56
CA ARG A 215 8.42 6.37 3.30
C ARG A 215 9.69 6.90 2.63
N THR A 216 10.54 7.60 3.35
CA THR A 216 11.83 8.08 2.88
C THR A 216 12.70 6.93 2.36
N PHE A 217 12.72 5.78 3.08
CA PHE A 217 13.44 4.59 2.59
C PHE A 217 12.98 4.17 1.20
N MET A 218 11.68 4.12 0.94
CA MET A 218 11.14 3.74 -0.36
C MET A 218 11.42 4.81 -1.42
N GLU A 219 11.11 6.07 -1.12
CA GLU A 219 11.22 7.20 -2.05
C GLU A 219 12.67 7.52 -2.45
N ASP A 220 13.64 7.39 -1.53
CA ASP A 220 15.06 7.64 -1.83
C ASP A 220 15.72 6.53 -2.68
N ASN A 221 15.13 5.34 -2.70
CA ASN A 221 15.69 4.19 -3.39
C ASN A 221 14.90 3.76 -4.65
N LEU A 222 13.82 4.47 -5.00
CA LEU A 222 13.02 4.28 -6.20
C LEU A 222 12.99 5.55 -7.03
N GLU A 223 12.73 5.39 -8.32
CA GLU A 223 12.39 6.52 -9.18
C GLU A 223 11.07 7.14 -8.72
N ARG A 224 11.01 8.47 -8.65
CA ARG A 224 9.83 9.20 -8.20
C ARG A 224 8.77 9.25 -9.29
N ASP A 225 8.10 8.13 -9.51
CA ASP A 225 7.08 7.91 -10.53
C ASP A 225 5.77 7.40 -9.89
N VAL A 226 4.66 8.04 -10.24
CA VAL A 226 3.31 7.72 -9.71
C VAL A 226 2.92 6.28 -10.04
N ARG A 227 3.16 5.84 -11.29
CA ARG A 227 2.77 4.51 -11.79
C ARG A 227 3.55 3.42 -11.06
N LEU A 228 4.88 3.65 -10.90
CA LEU A 228 5.73 2.75 -10.13
C LEU A 228 5.24 2.63 -8.69
N PHE A 229 4.91 3.74 -8.03
CA PHE A 229 4.47 3.72 -6.64
C PHE A 229 3.11 3.05 -6.47
N GLN A 230 2.13 3.34 -7.36
CA GLN A 230 0.81 2.69 -7.35
C GLN A 230 0.94 1.18 -7.51
N GLU A 231 1.67 0.73 -8.52
CA GLU A 231 1.81 -0.69 -8.81
C GLU A 231 2.64 -1.42 -7.75
N TYR A 232 3.74 -0.84 -7.30
CA TYR A 232 4.59 -1.47 -6.31
C TYR A 232 3.88 -1.62 -4.95
N HIS A 233 3.16 -0.59 -4.52
CA HIS A 233 2.34 -0.67 -3.30
C HIS A 233 1.29 -1.80 -3.40
N ALA A 234 0.57 -1.88 -4.51
CA ALA A 234 -0.42 -2.93 -4.74
C ALA A 234 0.20 -4.34 -4.75
N LEU A 235 1.36 -4.51 -5.38
CA LEU A 235 2.11 -5.77 -5.39
C LEU A 235 2.62 -6.17 -4.00
N ILE A 236 3.05 -5.20 -3.17
CA ILE A 236 3.45 -5.45 -1.78
C ILE A 236 2.26 -5.96 -0.96
N ILE A 237 1.05 -5.47 -1.20
CA ILE A 237 -0.16 -5.97 -0.55
C ILE A 237 -0.39 -7.44 -0.94
N GLU A 238 -0.30 -7.80 -2.22
CA GLU A 238 -0.47 -9.20 -2.66
C GLU A 238 0.61 -10.12 -2.10
N TRP A 239 1.88 -9.67 -2.10
CA TRP A 239 2.97 -10.37 -1.43
C TRP A 239 2.66 -10.60 0.05
N GLY A 240 2.19 -9.58 0.76
CA GLY A 240 1.92 -9.64 2.18
C GLY A 240 0.69 -10.48 2.55
N LYS A 241 -0.30 -10.61 1.67
CA LYS A 241 -1.44 -11.52 1.84
C LYS A 241 -0.98 -13.00 1.77
N ARG A 242 0.00 -13.29 0.92
CA ARG A 242 0.54 -14.65 0.73
C ARG A 242 1.56 -15.01 1.81
N ASN A 243 2.41 -14.08 2.19
CA ASN A 243 3.44 -14.25 3.20
C ASN A 243 2.93 -13.75 4.56
N ARG A 244 2.14 -14.56 5.24
CA ARG A 244 1.65 -14.30 6.61
C ARG A 244 2.79 -14.51 7.61
N ILE A 245 3.69 -13.52 7.70
CA ILE A 245 4.81 -13.49 8.65
C ILE A 245 4.36 -12.73 9.88
#